data_453810ac8931fb63ead9c530cd9caa6c
#
_entry.id   453810ac8931fb63ead9c530cd9caa6c
#
_cell.length_a   1.000
_cell.length_b   1.000
_cell.length_c   1.000
_cell.angle_alpha   90.00
_cell.angle_beta   90.00
_cell.angle_gamma   90.00
#
_symmetry.space_group_name_H-M   'P 1'
#
loop_
_entity.id
_entity.type
_entity.pdbx_description
1 polymer ?
#
loop_
_entity_poly.entity_id
_entity_poly.type
_entity_poly.pdbx_seq_one_letter_code
_entity_poly.pdbx_strand_id
1 'polypeptide(L)'
;MFSGIIEEVGTVESYDGETLVVRANQVLDDLEISESIMVAGACLTVTELSETDSTFTVETVPETRNRTNFGALEQGSKVNLERSLRYGDRVGGHIVQGHVDGVGTVRSVVEDGNSRVIVIEAPANIIESVVEKGFITVDGTSLTVVDRNKDSFSIAIIPYTFDHTTLNERPEGSKVNLEADVTAKYVANLIEPYIGKLQK
;
A
#
# COMPACT_ATOMS: atom_id res chain seq x y z
N MET A 1 -4.57 -8.09 8.88
CA MET A 1 -4.47 -6.67 9.32
C MET A 1 -3.02 -6.29 9.50
N PHE A 2 -2.65 -5.05 9.18
CA PHE A 2 -1.28 -4.54 9.10
C PHE A 2 -1.20 -3.17 9.76
N SER A 3 -0.02 -2.60 9.90
CA SER A 3 0.21 -1.26 10.44
C SER A 3 0.70 -0.25 9.39
N GLY A 4 1.08 -0.73 8.22
CA GLY A 4 1.71 0.06 7.15
C GLY A 4 3.18 0.39 7.43
N ILE A 5 3.83 -0.40 8.27
CA ILE A 5 5.28 -0.34 8.52
C ILE A 5 5.94 -1.45 7.72
N ILE A 6 6.61 -1.07 6.66
CA ILE A 6 7.27 -2.03 5.77
C ILE A 6 8.42 -2.71 6.49
N GLU A 7 8.42 -4.05 6.49
CA GLU A 7 9.45 -4.87 7.10
C GLU A 7 10.60 -5.16 6.13
N GLU A 8 10.27 -5.34 4.85
CA GLU A 8 11.24 -5.72 3.82
C GLU A 8 10.78 -5.24 2.44
N VAL A 9 11.75 -4.99 1.54
CA VAL A 9 11.49 -4.83 0.11
C VAL A 9 11.86 -6.11 -0.60
N GLY A 10 10.83 -6.88 -1.00
CA GLY A 10 10.99 -8.12 -1.75
C GLY A 10 11.22 -7.90 -3.24
N THR A 11 11.52 -8.99 -3.94
CA THR A 11 11.75 -8.99 -5.39
C THR A 11 10.82 -10.01 -6.05
N VAL A 12 10.08 -9.60 -7.07
CA VAL A 12 9.25 -10.49 -7.87
C VAL A 12 10.13 -11.46 -8.66
N GLU A 13 9.94 -12.77 -8.45
CA GLU A 13 10.56 -13.83 -9.25
C GLU A 13 9.74 -14.14 -10.50
N SER A 14 8.43 -14.20 -10.36
CA SER A 14 7.52 -14.39 -11.48
C SER A 14 6.11 -13.90 -11.13
N TYR A 15 5.39 -13.48 -12.15
CA TYR A 15 3.96 -13.20 -12.08
C TYR A 15 3.30 -13.50 -13.42
N ASP A 16 2.33 -14.40 -13.43
CA ASP A 16 1.60 -14.82 -14.64
C ASP A 16 0.20 -14.18 -14.77
N GLY A 17 -0.13 -13.27 -13.85
CA GLY A 17 -1.44 -12.64 -13.73
C GLY A 17 -2.35 -13.28 -12.68
N GLU A 18 -2.00 -14.45 -12.16
CA GLU A 18 -2.74 -15.15 -11.09
C GLU A 18 -1.81 -15.51 -9.95
N THR A 19 -0.70 -16.16 -10.23
CA THR A 19 0.29 -16.62 -9.26
C THR A 19 1.47 -15.65 -9.22
N LEU A 20 1.74 -15.09 -8.05
CA LEU A 20 2.86 -14.19 -7.77
C LEU A 20 3.87 -14.89 -6.86
N VAL A 21 5.10 -15.05 -7.34
CA VAL A 21 6.23 -15.58 -6.56
C VAL A 21 7.15 -14.42 -6.20
N VAL A 22 7.44 -14.27 -4.91
CA VAL A 22 8.26 -13.19 -4.39
C VAL A 22 9.42 -13.75 -3.60
N ARG A 23 10.64 -13.29 -3.89
CA ARG A 23 11.84 -13.55 -3.12
C ARG A 23 11.92 -12.56 -1.97
N ALA A 24 12.15 -13.10 -0.78
CA ALA A 24 12.29 -12.35 0.47
C ALA A 24 13.27 -13.04 1.42
N ASN A 25 13.58 -12.44 2.54
CA ASN A 25 14.43 -13.02 3.59
C ASN A 25 13.79 -12.83 4.95
N GLN A 26 13.67 -11.60 5.45
CA GLN A 26 13.23 -11.30 6.81
C GLN A 26 11.79 -11.75 7.08
N VAL A 27 10.87 -11.53 6.15
CA VAL A 27 9.46 -11.91 6.35
C VAL A 27 9.27 -13.43 6.37
N LEU A 28 10.22 -14.20 5.79
CA LEU A 28 10.15 -15.66 5.76
C LEU A 28 10.49 -16.32 7.11
N ASP A 29 11.11 -15.59 8.06
CA ASP A 29 11.57 -16.17 9.34
C ASP A 29 10.44 -16.85 10.13
N ASP A 30 9.20 -16.38 10.01
CA ASP A 30 8.05 -16.94 10.71
C ASP A 30 6.74 -16.87 9.91
N LEU A 31 6.83 -16.70 8.59
CA LEU A 31 5.69 -16.73 7.69
C LEU A 31 5.23 -18.18 7.46
N GLU A 32 3.94 -18.45 7.59
CA GLU A 32 3.38 -19.79 7.41
C GLU A 32 2.38 -19.82 6.24
N ILE A 33 2.18 -21.02 5.65
CA ILE A 33 1.14 -21.25 4.64
C ILE A 33 -0.23 -20.94 5.26
N SER A 34 -1.11 -20.32 4.49
CA SER A 34 -2.42 -19.77 4.85
C SER A 34 -2.42 -18.48 5.66
N GLU A 35 -1.27 -17.95 6.06
CA GLU A 35 -1.19 -16.63 6.64
C GLU A 35 -1.39 -15.52 5.59
N SER A 36 -1.75 -14.33 6.08
CA SER A 36 -1.82 -13.14 5.25
C SER A 36 -0.50 -12.37 5.28
N ILE A 37 -0.03 -12.01 4.10
CA ILE A 37 1.07 -11.07 3.91
C ILE A 37 0.59 -9.90 3.05
N MET A 38 1.05 -8.70 3.35
CA MET A 38 0.82 -7.53 2.51
C MET A 38 1.95 -7.41 1.48
N VAL A 39 1.58 -7.39 0.20
CA VAL A 39 2.50 -7.18 -0.93
C VAL A 39 2.11 -5.90 -1.65
N ALA A 40 2.98 -4.90 -1.65
CA ALA A 40 2.74 -3.58 -2.27
C ALA A 40 1.34 -3.00 -1.93
N GLY A 41 0.89 -3.15 -0.68
CA GLY A 41 -0.40 -2.67 -0.18
C GLY A 41 -1.57 -3.63 -0.31
N ALA A 42 -1.43 -4.76 -1.02
CA ALA A 42 -2.48 -5.76 -1.15
C ALA A 42 -2.32 -6.90 -0.14
N CYS A 43 -3.35 -7.21 0.62
CA CYS A 43 -3.43 -8.38 1.50
C CYS A 43 -3.63 -9.63 0.66
N LEU A 44 -2.69 -10.57 0.73
CA LEU A 44 -2.70 -11.82 -0.01
C LEU A 44 -2.45 -12.98 0.92
N THR A 45 -2.94 -14.17 0.56
CA THR A 45 -2.74 -15.39 1.33
C THR A 45 -1.56 -16.17 0.78
N VAL A 46 -0.66 -16.59 1.66
CA VAL A 46 0.48 -17.44 1.32
C VAL A 46 -0.01 -18.84 0.99
N THR A 47 0.32 -19.33 -0.20
CA THR A 47 -0.07 -20.67 -0.69
C THR A 47 1.10 -21.65 -0.68
N GLU A 48 2.34 -21.17 -0.88
CA GLU A 48 3.55 -21.98 -0.87
C GLU A 48 4.73 -21.21 -0.27
N LEU A 49 5.69 -21.97 0.32
CA LEU A 49 6.96 -21.46 0.83
C LEU A 49 8.10 -22.33 0.30
N SER A 50 9.19 -21.72 -0.16
CA SER A 50 10.43 -22.40 -0.54
C SER A 50 11.60 -21.83 0.25
N GLU A 51 12.08 -22.56 1.25
CA GLU A 51 13.27 -22.18 2.01
C GLU A 51 14.53 -22.20 1.14
N THR A 52 14.63 -23.17 0.21
CA THR A 52 15.80 -23.31 -0.67
C THR A 52 15.97 -22.15 -1.63
N ASP A 53 14.86 -21.59 -2.10
CA ASP A 53 14.85 -20.48 -3.05
C ASP A 53 14.63 -19.12 -2.38
N SER A 54 14.35 -19.14 -1.06
CA SER A 54 13.97 -17.96 -0.28
C SER A 54 12.79 -17.21 -0.91
N THR A 55 11.71 -17.95 -1.24
CA THR A 55 10.52 -17.41 -1.87
C THR A 55 9.24 -17.82 -1.17
N PHE A 56 8.21 -16.99 -1.30
CA PHE A 56 6.83 -17.34 -1.03
C PHE A 56 5.96 -17.13 -2.26
N THR A 57 4.86 -17.88 -2.33
CA THR A 57 3.87 -17.79 -3.42
C THR A 57 2.54 -17.29 -2.85
N VAL A 58 1.90 -16.40 -3.58
CA VAL A 58 0.55 -15.91 -3.29
C VAL A 58 -0.29 -15.90 -4.57
N GLU A 59 -1.61 -15.99 -4.42
CA GLU A 59 -2.55 -15.91 -5.54
C GLU A 59 -3.30 -14.59 -5.56
N THR A 60 -3.53 -14.04 -6.77
CA THR A 60 -4.30 -12.83 -6.99
C THR A 60 -5.63 -13.15 -7.68
N VAL A 61 -6.72 -12.66 -7.10
CA VAL A 61 -8.05 -12.75 -7.69
C VAL A 61 -8.33 -11.58 -8.65
N PRO A 62 -9.33 -11.67 -9.54
CA PRO A 62 -9.64 -10.59 -10.49
C PRO A 62 -9.81 -9.21 -9.84
N GLU A 63 -10.44 -9.13 -8.67
CA GLU A 63 -10.60 -7.86 -7.94
C GLU A 63 -9.23 -7.24 -7.57
N THR A 64 -8.30 -8.04 -7.05
CA THR A 64 -6.93 -7.59 -6.75
C THR A 64 -6.24 -7.02 -7.99
N ARG A 65 -6.32 -7.74 -9.12
CA ARG A 65 -5.71 -7.30 -10.39
C ARG A 65 -6.32 -5.99 -10.90
N ASN A 66 -7.64 -5.81 -10.72
CA ASN A 66 -8.34 -4.61 -11.17
C ASN A 66 -8.08 -3.38 -10.29
N ARG A 67 -7.78 -3.59 -9.00
CA ARG A 67 -7.55 -2.51 -8.02
C ARG A 67 -6.10 -2.11 -7.85
N THR A 68 -5.17 -2.95 -8.30
CA THR A 68 -3.73 -2.74 -8.07
C THR A 68 -2.97 -2.48 -9.37
N ASN A 69 -1.74 -2.02 -9.21
CA ASN A 69 -0.78 -1.89 -10.31
C ASN A 69 -0.08 -3.21 -10.65
N PHE A 70 -0.55 -4.36 -10.16
CA PHE A 70 0.11 -5.66 -10.32
C PHE A 70 0.26 -6.08 -11.77
N GLY A 71 -0.64 -5.63 -12.67
CA GLY A 71 -0.50 -5.88 -14.10
C GLY A 71 0.79 -5.33 -14.74
N ALA A 72 1.53 -4.48 -14.03
CA ALA A 72 2.83 -3.95 -14.45
C ALA A 72 4.02 -4.63 -13.76
N LEU A 73 3.80 -5.63 -12.90
CA LEU A 73 4.87 -6.38 -12.25
C LEU A 73 5.55 -7.30 -13.26
N GLU A 74 6.88 -7.23 -13.26
CA GLU A 74 7.76 -8.06 -14.05
C GLU A 74 8.79 -8.73 -13.14
N GLN A 75 9.49 -9.76 -13.63
CA GLN A 75 10.61 -10.35 -12.90
C GLN A 75 11.64 -9.26 -12.56
N GLY A 76 12.05 -9.20 -11.29
CA GLY A 76 12.95 -8.19 -10.76
C GLY A 76 12.26 -6.95 -10.17
N SER A 77 10.94 -6.76 -10.38
CA SER A 77 10.18 -5.68 -9.74
C SER A 77 10.30 -5.74 -8.22
N LYS A 78 10.41 -4.56 -7.58
CA LYS A 78 10.46 -4.44 -6.12
C LYS A 78 9.07 -4.21 -5.55
N VAL A 79 8.78 -4.88 -4.43
CA VAL A 79 7.50 -4.80 -3.71
C VAL A 79 7.73 -4.66 -2.21
N ASN A 80 6.98 -3.75 -1.58
CA ASN A 80 6.96 -3.61 -0.13
C ASN A 80 6.26 -4.81 0.50
N LEU A 81 6.80 -5.33 1.60
CA LEU A 81 6.29 -6.49 2.32
C LEU A 81 6.07 -6.14 3.80
N GLU A 82 4.94 -6.59 4.34
CA GLU A 82 4.63 -6.56 5.78
C GLU A 82 3.82 -7.80 6.14
N ARG A 83 4.24 -8.51 7.20
CA ARG A 83 3.47 -9.63 7.77
C ARG A 83 2.25 -9.12 8.52
N SER A 84 1.25 -9.98 8.71
CA SER A 84 0.08 -9.64 9.50
C SER A 84 0.45 -9.38 10.96
N LEU A 85 -0.18 -8.35 11.57
CA LEU A 85 -0.03 -8.06 13.00
C LEU A 85 -0.51 -9.23 13.85
N ARG A 86 0.24 -9.55 14.89
CA ARG A 86 -0.16 -10.45 15.97
C ARG A 86 -0.96 -9.70 17.02
N TYR A 87 -1.78 -10.43 17.77
CA TYR A 87 -2.49 -9.82 18.88
C TYR A 87 -1.52 -9.34 19.95
N GLY A 88 -1.56 -8.05 20.26
CA GLY A 88 -0.65 -7.41 21.22
C GLY A 88 0.53 -6.65 20.60
N ASP A 89 0.70 -6.72 19.29
CA ASP A 89 1.72 -5.95 18.58
C ASP A 89 1.41 -4.44 18.62
N ARG A 90 2.46 -3.64 18.41
CA ARG A 90 2.32 -2.20 18.28
C ARG A 90 1.84 -1.83 16.87
N VAL A 91 0.83 -0.98 16.79
CA VAL A 91 0.43 -0.35 15.52
C VAL A 91 1.31 0.90 15.34
N GLY A 92 2.37 0.77 14.54
CA GLY A 92 3.35 1.86 14.34
C GLY A 92 2.87 2.97 13.41
N GLY A 93 2.00 2.63 12.43
CA GLY A 93 1.35 3.58 11.53
C GLY A 93 -0.12 3.78 11.88
N HIS A 94 -1.03 3.19 11.10
CA HIS A 94 -2.47 3.17 11.37
C HIS A 94 -3.04 1.76 11.11
N ILE A 95 -4.34 1.58 11.25
CA ILE A 95 -4.99 0.29 10.94
C ILE A 95 -5.09 0.16 9.42
N VAL A 96 -4.25 -0.70 8.85
CA VAL A 96 -4.19 -1.01 7.42
C VAL A 96 -4.80 -2.38 7.18
N GLN A 97 -5.70 -2.47 6.22
CA GLN A 97 -6.37 -3.73 5.88
C GLN A 97 -5.61 -4.51 4.80
N GLY A 98 -4.86 -3.80 3.94
CA GLY A 98 -4.32 -4.33 2.70
C GLY A 98 -5.40 -4.40 1.61
N HIS A 99 -6.43 -3.59 1.72
CA HIS A 99 -7.57 -3.53 0.78
C HIS A 99 -7.41 -2.29 -0.12
N VAL A 100 -6.60 -2.44 -1.15
CA VAL A 100 -6.31 -1.38 -2.11
C VAL A 100 -7.59 -0.84 -2.75
N ASP A 101 -7.81 0.47 -2.64
CA ASP A 101 -8.98 1.15 -3.22
C ASP A 101 -8.79 1.45 -4.71
N GLY A 102 -7.54 1.60 -5.13
CA GLY A 102 -7.19 1.87 -6.52
C GLY A 102 -5.75 2.34 -6.68
N VAL A 103 -5.43 2.78 -7.90
CA VAL A 103 -4.07 3.14 -8.30
C VAL A 103 -3.97 4.65 -8.46
N GLY A 104 -2.97 5.26 -7.81
CA GLY A 104 -2.54 6.63 -8.01
C GLY A 104 -1.37 6.74 -9.00
N THR A 105 -1.03 7.98 -9.34
CA THR A 105 0.14 8.29 -10.18
C THR A 105 1.01 9.33 -9.48
N VAL A 106 2.28 9.06 -9.36
CA VAL A 106 3.26 10.05 -8.87
C VAL A 106 3.32 11.21 -9.86
N ARG A 107 2.92 12.41 -9.43
CA ARG A 107 2.91 13.64 -10.25
C ARG A 107 4.24 14.37 -10.17
N SER A 108 4.86 14.39 -9.01
CA SER A 108 6.17 15.00 -8.79
C SER A 108 6.85 14.47 -7.55
N VAL A 109 8.19 14.52 -7.54
CA VAL A 109 9.06 14.23 -6.39
C VAL A 109 10.01 15.40 -6.25
N VAL A 110 9.96 16.11 -5.13
CA VAL A 110 10.77 17.31 -4.88
C VAL A 110 11.51 17.18 -3.55
N GLU A 111 12.80 17.49 -3.54
CA GLU A 111 13.57 17.57 -2.30
C GLU A 111 13.16 18.81 -1.50
N ASP A 112 12.90 18.63 -0.19
CA ASP A 112 12.57 19.69 0.74
C ASP A 112 13.34 19.49 2.06
N GLY A 113 14.46 20.20 2.18
CA GLY A 113 15.38 20.07 3.30
C GLY A 113 15.94 18.65 3.39
N ASN A 114 15.63 17.96 4.49
CA ASN A 114 16.03 16.58 4.74
C ASN A 114 14.92 15.57 4.37
N SER A 115 13.87 16.00 3.69
CA SER A 115 12.75 15.17 3.27
C SER A 115 12.53 15.23 1.76
N ARG A 116 11.67 14.37 1.26
CA ARG A 116 11.13 14.45 -0.10
C ARG A 116 9.62 14.60 -0.05
N VAL A 117 9.11 15.60 -0.75
CA VAL A 117 7.68 15.80 -0.94
C VAL A 117 7.28 15.11 -2.23
N ILE A 118 6.37 14.16 -2.13
CA ILE A 118 5.79 13.45 -3.27
C ILE A 118 4.33 13.88 -3.43
N VAL A 119 3.97 14.35 -4.61
CA VAL A 119 2.59 14.63 -4.99
C VAL A 119 2.04 13.44 -5.78
N ILE A 120 0.90 12.93 -5.36
CA ILE A 120 0.23 11.78 -5.97
C ILE A 120 -1.15 12.19 -6.44
N GLU A 121 -1.40 12.01 -7.73
CA GLU A 121 -2.72 12.09 -8.33
C GLU A 121 -3.49 10.81 -8.02
N ALA A 122 -4.76 10.94 -7.63
CA ALA A 122 -5.59 9.80 -7.27
C ALA A 122 -7.03 9.96 -7.77
N PRO A 123 -7.74 8.83 -7.99
CA PRO A 123 -9.16 8.83 -8.33
C PRO A 123 -10.02 9.58 -7.31
N ALA A 124 -11.13 10.17 -7.77
CA ALA A 124 -11.99 11.00 -6.94
C ALA A 124 -12.52 10.29 -5.69
N ASN A 125 -12.89 9.01 -5.80
CA ASN A 125 -13.36 8.20 -4.68
C ASN A 125 -12.30 8.01 -3.58
N ILE A 126 -11.02 8.04 -3.92
CA ILE A 126 -9.93 7.98 -2.94
C ILE A 126 -9.73 9.38 -2.33
N ILE A 127 -9.66 10.43 -3.17
CA ILE A 127 -9.47 11.81 -2.70
C ILE A 127 -10.57 12.26 -1.73
N GLU A 128 -11.80 11.81 -1.91
CA GLU A 128 -12.91 12.10 -0.99
C GLU A 128 -12.68 11.59 0.43
N SER A 129 -11.90 10.52 0.59
CA SER A 129 -11.53 9.92 1.87
C SER A 129 -10.21 10.45 2.45
N VAL A 130 -9.46 11.25 1.67
CA VAL A 130 -8.19 11.84 2.10
C VAL A 130 -8.43 13.14 2.85
N VAL A 131 -7.81 13.28 4.02
CA VAL A 131 -7.85 14.52 4.81
C VAL A 131 -6.43 14.98 5.16
N GLU A 132 -6.21 16.29 5.20
CA GLU A 132 -4.94 16.87 5.66
C GLU A 132 -4.62 16.38 7.06
N LYS A 133 -3.37 15.98 7.30
CA LYS A 133 -2.86 15.34 8.55
C LYS A 133 -3.50 13.99 8.89
N GLY A 134 -4.33 13.45 8.01
CA GLY A 134 -4.81 12.06 8.11
C GLY A 134 -3.80 11.06 7.57
N PHE A 135 -4.19 9.79 7.58
CA PHE A 135 -3.38 8.69 7.06
C PHE A 135 -3.84 8.25 5.68
N ILE A 136 -2.88 7.75 4.91
CA ILE A 136 -3.09 7.02 3.67
C ILE A 136 -1.96 6.00 3.51
N THR A 137 -2.20 4.85 2.88
CA THR A 137 -1.10 3.99 2.44
C THR A 137 -0.75 4.23 0.98
N VAL A 138 0.54 4.21 0.69
CA VAL A 138 1.10 4.21 -0.66
C VAL A 138 1.98 2.98 -0.79
N ASP A 139 1.66 2.07 -1.71
CA ASP A 139 2.28 0.75 -1.83
C ASP A 139 2.41 0.04 -0.46
N GLY A 140 1.37 0.16 0.40
CA GLY A 140 1.32 -0.38 1.75
C GLY A 140 2.01 0.44 2.83
N THR A 141 2.80 1.44 2.50
CA THR A 141 3.48 2.30 3.48
C THR A 141 2.50 3.29 4.10
N SER A 142 2.35 3.28 5.43
CA SER A 142 1.55 4.25 6.19
C SER A 142 2.20 5.63 6.18
N LEU A 143 1.50 6.62 5.65
CA LEU A 143 2.02 7.97 5.49
C LEU A 143 1.02 9.03 5.93
N THR A 144 1.53 10.15 6.43
CA THR A 144 0.73 11.31 6.79
C THR A 144 0.54 12.22 5.59
N VAL A 145 -0.70 12.59 5.30
CA VAL A 145 -1.03 13.57 4.26
C VAL A 145 -0.59 14.97 4.71
N VAL A 146 0.23 15.62 3.89
CA VAL A 146 0.68 17.00 4.14
C VAL A 146 -0.36 17.99 3.65
N ASP A 147 -0.82 17.83 2.42
CA ASP A 147 -1.80 18.70 1.77
C ASP A 147 -2.72 17.88 0.85
N ARG A 148 -3.95 18.34 0.65
CA ARG A 148 -4.95 17.72 -0.20
C ARG A 148 -5.51 18.73 -1.19
N ASN A 149 -5.46 18.38 -2.46
CA ASN A 149 -6.05 19.13 -3.56
C ASN A 149 -7.30 18.40 -4.12
N LYS A 150 -7.85 18.94 -5.20
CA LYS A 150 -9.08 18.39 -5.81
C LYS A 150 -8.88 17.01 -6.43
N ASP A 151 -7.68 16.71 -6.94
CA ASP A 151 -7.34 15.50 -7.69
C ASP A 151 -6.04 14.85 -7.22
N SER A 152 -5.44 15.36 -6.14
CA SER A 152 -4.13 14.92 -5.65
C SER A 152 -3.96 15.20 -4.17
N PHE A 153 -2.98 14.54 -3.58
CA PHE A 153 -2.49 14.82 -2.23
C PHE A 153 -0.97 14.80 -2.23
N SER A 154 -0.37 15.35 -1.19
CA SER A 154 1.08 15.29 -0.99
C SER A 154 1.43 14.59 0.32
N ILE A 155 2.57 13.94 0.31
CA ILE A 155 3.20 13.28 1.46
C ILE A 155 4.64 13.76 1.57
N ALA A 156 5.16 13.86 2.80
CA ALA A 156 6.57 14.15 3.06
C ALA A 156 7.25 12.91 3.65
N ILE A 157 8.35 12.49 3.03
CA ILE A 157 9.04 11.24 3.36
C ILE A 157 10.42 11.56 3.89
N ILE A 158 10.75 11.02 5.07
CA ILE A 158 12.08 11.08 5.65
C ILE A 158 13.03 10.12 4.93
N PRO A 159 14.36 10.36 4.94
CA PRO A 159 15.33 9.51 4.26
C PRO A 159 15.19 8.03 4.60
N TYR A 160 15.01 7.71 5.88
CA TYR A 160 14.87 6.33 6.33
C TYR A 160 13.72 5.60 5.59
N THR A 161 12.51 6.19 5.54
CA THR A 161 11.36 5.59 4.84
C THR A 161 11.60 5.49 3.34
N PHE A 162 12.25 6.51 2.76
CA PHE A 162 12.59 6.50 1.35
C PHE A 162 13.54 5.35 1.00
N ASP A 163 14.58 5.12 1.81
CA ASP A 163 15.61 4.12 1.56
C ASP A 163 15.15 2.68 1.87
N HIS A 164 14.10 2.52 2.71
CA HIS A 164 13.62 1.21 3.16
C HIS A 164 12.26 0.79 2.57
N THR A 165 11.79 1.51 1.58
CA THR A 165 10.55 1.19 0.86
C THR A 165 10.74 1.35 -0.65
N THR A 166 9.80 0.85 -1.44
CA THR A 166 9.82 1.02 -2.90
C THR A 166 9.60 2.46 -3.37
N LEU A 167 9.36 3.41 -2.47
CA LEU A 167 9.15 4.82 -2.82
C LEU A 167 10.39 5.46 -3.45
N ASN A 168 11.59 4.93 -3.18
CA ASN A 168 12.84 5.35 -3.84
C ASN A 168 12.88 4.99 -5.35
N GLU A 169 12.10 4.02 -5.77
CA GLU A 169 11.99 3.55 -7.16
C GLU A 169 10.72 4.07 -7.87
N ARG A 170 10.07 5.09 -7.30
CA ARG A 170 8.82 5.68 -7.83
C ARG A 170 9.07 7.11 -8.37
N PRO A 171 9.72 7.25 -9.53
CA PRO A 171 9.84 8.55 -10.19
C PRO A 171 8.46 9.07 -10.65
N GLU A 172 8.44 10.32 -11.15
CA GLU A 172 7.27 10.91 -11.80
C GLU A 172 6.71 9.98 -12.89
N GLY A 173 5.39 9.82 -12.92
CA GLY A 173 4.68 8.91 -13.81
C GLY A 173 4.46 7.50 -13.24
N SER A 174 5.14 7.12 -12.17
CA SER A 174 4.99 5.80 -11.55
C SER A 174 3.57 5.59 -11.02
N LYS A 175 3.08 4.36 -11.16
CA LYS A 175 1.82 3.91 -10.56
C LYS A 175 2.05 3.34 -9.18
N VAL A 176 1.20 3.73 -8.22
CA VAL A 176 1.26 3.28 -6.82
C VAL A 176 -0.10 2.82 -6.34
N ASN A 177 -0.14 1.79 -5.52
CA ASN A 177 -1.35 1.29 -4.89
C ASN A 177 -1.74 2.19 -3.72
N LEU A 178 -3.01 2.54 -3.61
CA LEU A 178 -3.53 3.43 -2.57
C LEU A 178 -4.62 2.74 -1.76
N GLU A 179 -4.53 2.84 -0.43
CA GLU A 179 -5.61 2.50 0.49
C GLU A 179 -5.87 3.69 1.40
N ALA A 180 -7.09 4.23 1.37
CA ALA A 180 -7.53 5.27 2.29
C ALA A 180 -7.78 4.68 3.69
N ASP A 181 -7.62 5.49 4.75
CA ASP A 181 -7.93 5.08 6.12
C ASP A 181 -9.37 4.54 6.18
N VAL A 182 -9.50 3.31 6.68
CA VAL A 182 -10.80 2.62 6.82
C VAL A 182 -11.79 3.41 7.66
N THR A 183 -11.31 4.20 8.61
CA THR A 183 -12.15 5.08 9.44
C THR A 183 -12.90 6.11 8.59
N ALA A 184 -12.23 6.70 7.59
CA ALA A 184 -12.86 7.65 6.68
C ALA A 184 -13.98 6.99 5.86
N LYS A 185 -13.76 5.74 5.39
CA LYS A 185 -14.76 4.95 4.64
C LYS A 185 -16.01 4.65 5.49
N TYR A 186 -15.82 4.24 6.75
CA TYR A 186 -16.96 4.00 7.65
C TYR A 186 -17.72 5.28 7.98
N VAL A 187 -17.01 6.37 8.27
CA VAL A 187 -17.65 7.67 8.54
C VAL A 187 -18.45 8.14 7.34
N ALA A 188 -17.87 8.12 6.13
CA ALA A 188 -18.57 8.50 4.90
C ALA A 188 -19.85 7.70 4.68
N ASN A 189 -19.77 6.37 4.81
CA ASN A 189 -20.91 5.48 4.64
C ASN A 189 -22.02 5.74 5.68
N LEU A 190 -21.64 5.98 6.95
CA LEU A 190 -22.60 6.20 8.02
C LEU A 190 -23.34 7.54 7.92
N ILE A 191 -22.70 8.60 7.37
CA ILE A 191 -23.32 9.93 7.26
C ILE A 191 -24.09 10.13 5.95
N GLU A 192 -23.80 9.35 4.90
CA GLU A 192 -24.43 9.47 3.58
C GLU A 192 -25.98 9.56 3.65
N PRO A 193 -26.70 8.70 4.40
CA PRO A 193 -28.16 8.77 4.50
C PRO A 193 -28.70 10.05 5.15
N TYR A 194 -27.86 10.81 5.87
CA TYR A 194 -28.25 12.03 6.58
C TYR A 194 -27.99 13.29 5.74
N ILE A 195 -26.97 13.30 4.88
CA ILE A 195 -26.65 14.42 4.00
C ILE A 195 -27.84 14.76 3.08
N GLY A 196 -28.48 13.75 2.48
CA GLY A 196 -29.67 13.96 1.64
C GLY A 196 -30.91 14.48 2.37
N LYS A 197 -30.95 14.42 3.71
CA LYS A 197 -32.03 14.99 4.52
C LYS A 197 -31.79 16.45 4.92
N LEU A 198 -30.54 16.89 4.95
CA LEU A 198 -30.15 18.27 5.28
C LEU A 198 -30.26 19.23 4.09
N GLN A 199 -30.40 18.70 2.87
CA GLN A 199 -30.54 19.47 1.63
C GLN A 199 -32.01 19.69 1.21
N LYS A 200 -32.96 19.22 2.02
CA LYS A 200 -34.41 19.46 1.86
C LYS A 200 -34.91 20.43 2.92
#